data_0c8f4804304711b84b090e95bbf4c6ec
#
_entry.id   0c8f4804304711b84b090e95bbf4c6ec
#
_cell.length_a   1.000
_cell.length_b   1.000
_cell.length_c   1.000
_cell.angle_alpha   90.00
_cell.angle_beta   90.00
_cell.angle_gamma   90.00
#
_symmetry.space_group_name_H-M   'P 1'
#
loop_
_entity.id
_entity.type
_entity.pdbx_description
1 polymer ?
#
loop_
_entity_poly.entity_id
_entity_poly.type
_entity_poly.pdbx_seq_one_letter_code
_entity_poly.pdbx_strand_id
1 'polypeptide(L)'
;MSRSSSNPAKSTIPSSPRREKGRLRQNIESLGLALLVALVIRATVVEAFWVPSGSMLPTIQIGDHLFINKLAYSFHVDIPFTSIVLPVKQWSEPSRGDIVVFLSPSDGKTDLIKRVVAVSGDKVQVKEKRLYINDQPAEDPKAVFKWPEDRNGVPRDNFGPVTVPPGKFFAMGDNRDESLDSRYWGFADQDKIKGKATFIYWSGWKFDRLGKFLR
;
A
#
# COMPACT_ATOMS: atom_id res chain seq x y z
N MET A 1 42.62 -37.71 -78.35
CA MET A 1 42.35 -38.24 -77.02
C MET A 1 42.02 -37.12 -76.13
N SER A 2 40.73 -36.87 -75.88
CA SER A 2 40.26 -35.81 -74.99
C SER A 2 39.21 -36.47 -74.01
N ARG A 3 39.49 -36.54 -72.72
CA ARG A 3 38.64 -37.05 -71.74
C ARG A 3 37.71 -35.94 -71.23
N SER A 4 36.44 -36.08 -71.48
CA SER A 4 35.39 -35.28 -70.88
C SER A 4 35.18 -35.67 -69.44
N SER A 5 35.41 -34.74 -68.51
CA SER A 5 35.13 -34.90 -67.07
C SER A 5 33.69 -34.44 -66.79
N SER A 6 32.84 -35.37 -66.53
CA SER A 6 31.46 -35.07 -66.08
C SER A 6 31.44 -34.85 -64.57
N ASN A 7 31.05 -33.63 -64.19
CA ASN A 7 30.90 -33.18 -62.81
C ASN A 7 29.51 -33.62 -62.31
N PRO A 8 29.36 -34.37 -61.21
CA PRO A 8 28.04 -34.76 -60.72
C PRO A 8 27.37 -33.55 -59.99
N ALA A 9 26.18 -33.25 -60.39
CA ALA A 9 25.31 -32.21 -59.77
C ALA A 9 25.06 -32.51 -58.31
N LYS A 10 25.41 -31.56 -57.43
CA LYS A 10 25.02 -31.58 -56.02
C LYS A 10 23.50 -31.44 -55.90
N SER A 11 22.83 -32.51 -55.48
CA SER A 11 21.45 -32.49 -55.07
C SER A 11 21.29 -31.66 -53.79
N THR A 12 20.73 -30.49 -53.89
CA THR A 12 20.27 -29.70 -52.72
C THR A 12 19.02 -30.35 -52.13
N ILE A 13 19.16 -31.02 -51.02
CA ILE A 13 18.04 -31.49 -50.22
C ILE A 13 17.33 -30.26 -49.67
N PRO A 14 16.01 -30.07 -49.92
CA PRO A 14 15.29 -28.97 -49.32
C PRO A 14 15.19 -29.19 -47.80
N SER A 15 15.70 -28.22 -47.05
CA SER A 15 15.58 -28.19 -45.58
C SER A 15 14.10 -28.17 -45.20
N SER A 16 13.66 -29.18 -44.49
CA SER A 16 12.30 -29.28 -43.98
C SER A 16 11.93 -28.02 -43.15
N PRO A 17 10.70 -27.49 -43.29
CA PRO A 17 10.29 -26.31 -42.52
C PRO A 17 10.32 -26.68 -41.02
N ARG A 18 11.18 -26.02 -40.26
CA ARG A 18 11.24 -26.08 -38.80
C ARG A 18 9.85 -25.65 -38.25
N ARG A 19 9.13 -26.61 -37.70
CA ARG A 19 7.76 -26.51 -37.22
C ARG A 19 7.56 -25.25 -36.36
N GLU A 20 6.61 -24.39 -36.74
CA GLU A 20 6.08 -23.23 -35.99
C GLU A 20 5.48 -23.60 -34.61
N LYS A 21 5.28 -24.86 -34.33
CA LYS A 21 4.83 -25.39 -33.01
C LYS A 21 5.71 -24.95 -31.83
N GLY A 22 6.97 -24.54 -32.05
CA GLY A 22 7.86 -24.05 -31.00
C GLY A 22 7.55 -22.65 -30.50
N ARG A 23 7.12 -21.74 -31.40
CA ARG A 23 6.86 -20.33 -31.04
C ARG A 23 5.61 -20.17 -30.18
N LEU A 24 4.52 -20.83 -30.54
CA LEU A 24 3.28 -20.76 -29.77
C LEU A 24 3.46 -21.33 -28.35
N ARG A 25 4.12 -22.47 -28.23
CA ARG A 25 4.42 -23.09 -26.94
C ARG A 25 5.34 -22.18 -26.10
N GLN A 26 6.38 -21.62 -26.71
CA GLN A 26 7.31 -20.70 -26.04
C GLN A 26 6.59 -19.42 -25.54
N ASN A 27 5.68 -18.86 -26.36
CA ASN A 27 4.87 -17.71 -25.98
C ASN A 27 3.93 -18.04 -24.81
N ILE A 28 3.30 -19.21 -24.80
CA ILE A 28 2.43 -19.65 -23.70
C ILE A 28 3.24 -19.85 -22.42
N GLU A 29 4.41 -20.50 -22.51
CA GLU A 29 5.30 -20.71 -21.36
C GLU A 29 5.80 -19.37 -20.80
N SER A 30 6.18 -18.42 -21.68
CA SER A 30 6.61 -17.07 -21.26
C SER A 30 5.49 -16.27 -20.61
N LEU A 31 4.26 -16.35 -21.18
CA LEU A 31 3.08 -15.68 -20.62
C LEU A 31 2.70 -16.29 -19.27
N GLY A 32 2.76 -17.63 -19.14
CA GLY A 32 2.51 -18.33 -17.89
C GLY A 32 3.53 -17.93 -16.79
N LEU A 33 4.80 -17.86 -17.15
CA LEU A 33 5.84 -17.41 -16.22
C LEU A 33 5.64 -15.94 -15.81
N ALA A 34 5.34 -15.05 -16.76
CA ALA A 34 5.06 -13.65 -16.47
C ALA A 34 3.86 -13.47 -15.54
N LEU A 35 2.79 -14.23 -15.77
CA LEU A 35 1.61 -14.24 -14.89
C LEU A 35 1.96 -14.74 -13.48
N LEU A 36 2.72 -15.82 -13.38
CA LEU A 36 3.17 -16.35 -12.09
C LEU A 36 3.99 -15.31 -11.32
N VAL A 37 4.95 -14.67 -11.97
CA VAL A 37 5.78 -13.59 -11.36
C VAL A 37 4.90 -12.43 -10.92
N ALA A 38 3.95 -12.00 -11.75
CA ALA A 38 3.02 -10.92 -11.38
C ALA A 38 2.16 -11.28 -10.16
N LEU A 39 1.67 -12.53 -10.08
CA LEU A 39 0.91 -13.02 -8.92
C LEU A 39 1.77 -13.07 -7.65
N VAL A 40 3.02 -13.50 -7.75
CA VAL A 40 3.96 -13.51 -6.62
C VAL A 40 4.23 -12.08 -6.13
N ILE A 41 4.51 -11.13 -7.03
CA ILE A 41 4.71 -9.72 -6.68
C ILE A 41 3.45 -9.16 -5.98
N ARG A 42 2.27 -9.41 -6.55
CA ARG A 42 1.00 -8.99 -5.95
C ARG A 42 0.77 -9.61 -4.56
N ALA A 43 1.10 -10.89 -4.40
CA ALA A 43 0.90 -11.58 -3.13
C ALA A 43 1.83 -11.07 -2.01
N THR A 44 3.03 -10.60 -2.36
CA THR A 44 4.10 -10.34 -1.38
C THR A 44 4.57 -8.90 -1.29
N VAL A 45 4.57 -8.14 -2.39
CA VAL A 45 5.27 -6.85 -2.46
C VAL A 45 4.32 -5.66 -2.50
N VAL A 46 3.34 -5.70 -3.42
CA VAL A 46 2.49 -4.54 -3.73
C VAL A 46 1.03 -4.94 -3.80
N GLU A 47 0.19 -4.13 -3.19
CA GLU A 47 -1.26 -4.25 -3.31
C GLU A 47 -1.86 -2.94 -3.82
N ALA A 48 -2.88 -3.06 -4.67
CA ALA A 48 -3.69 -1.93 -5.13
C ALA A 48 -4.85 -1.71 -4.17
N PHE A 49 -5.00 -0.49 -3.69
CA PHE A 49 -6.02 -0.10 -2.72
C PHE A 49 -6.90 1.03 -3.28
N TRP A 50 -8.21 0.90 -3.17
CA TRP A 50 -9.17 1.93 -3.53
C TRP A 50 -9.66 2.67 -2.29
N VAL A 51 -9.80 3.99 -2.39
CA VAL A 51 -10.15 4.87 -1.28
C VAL A 51 -11.63 5.22 -1.31
N PRO A 52 -12.46 4.68 -0.39
CA PRO A 52 -13.89 4.93 -0.37
C PRO A 52 -14.31 6.17 0.43
N SER A 53 -13.43 6.71 1.28
CA SER A 53 -13.79 7.74 2.26
C SER A 53 -12.89 8.97 2.25
N GLY A 54 -13.43 10.10 2.75
CA GLY A 54 -12.73 11.40 2.77
C GLY A 54 -11.90 11.66 4.02
N SER A 55 -11.63 10.67 4.88
CA SER A 55 -10.92 10.89 6.15
C SER A 55 -9.47 11.34 6.00
N MET A 56 -8.87 11.18 4.82
CA MET A 56 -7.49 11.58 4.50
C MET A 56 -7.42 12.79 3.56
N LEU A 57 -8.54 13.49 3.34
CA LEU A 57 -8.54 14.75 2.59
C LEU A 57 -7.62 15.79 3.26
N PRO A 58 -6.95 16.62 2.47
CA PRO A 58 -6.87 16.66 1.01
C PRO A 58 -5.77 15.75 0.44
N THR A 59 -4.99 15.09 1.29
CA THR A 59 -3.83 14.27 0.89
C THR A 59 -4.25 13.13 -0.05
N ILE A 60 -5.28 12.39 0.36
CA ILE A 60 -5.88 11.31 -0.42
C ILE A 60 -7.37 11.65 -0.60
N GLN A 61 -7.86 11.53 -1.83
CA GLN A 61 -9.24 11.84 -2.18
C GLN A 61 -10.08 10.59 -2.38
N ILE A 62 -11.38 10.74 -2.23
CA ILE A 62 -12.33 9.67 -2.55
C ILE A 62 -12.17 9.30 -4.02
N GLY A 63 -12.07 7.99 -4.30
CA GLY A 63 -11.88 7.45 -5.64
C GLY A 63 -10.41 7.35 -6.08
N ASP A 64 -9.46 7.80 -5.25
CA ASP A 64 -8.04 7.53 -5.51
C ASP A 64 -7.77 6.02 -5.44
N HIS A 65 -6.94 5.55 -6.35
CA HIS A 65 -6.34 4.23 -6.34
C HIS A 65 -4.85 4.38 -6.05
N LEU A 66 -4.38 3.72 -5.03
CA LEU A 66 -2.99 3.83 -4.58
C LEU A 66 -2.34 2.46 -4.44
N PHE A 67 -1.03 2.44 -4.56
CA PHE A 67 -0.25 1.27 -4.22
C PHE A 67 0.23 1.34 -2.78
N ILE A 68 0.13 0.20 -2.10
CA ILE A 68 0.71 -0.02 -0.79
C ILE A 68 1.92 -0.96 -0.91
N ASN A 69 2.99 -0.60 -0.20
CA ASN A 69 4.18 -1.45 -0.06
C ASN A 69 3.97 -2.36 1.14
N LYS A 70 3.75 -3.64 0.89
CA LYS A 70 3.52 -4.66 1.91
C LYS A 70 4.80 -5.00 2.69
N LEU A 71 5.96 -4.81 2.05
CA LEU A 71 7.28 -5.09 2.63
C LEU A 71 7.81 -3.94 3.51
N ALA A 72 7.04 -2.87 3.71
CA ALA A 72 7.53 -1.70 4.46
C ALA A 72 7.88 -2.03 5.92
N TYR A 73 7.09 -2.90 6.56
CA TYR A 73 7.24 -3.18 8.00
C TYR A 73 7.35 -4.66 8.32
N SER A 74 6.74 -5.52 7.49
CA SER A 74 6.69 -6.95 7.71
C SER A 74 6.64 -7.71 6.39
N PHE A 75 6.91 -9.00 6.45
CA PHE A 75 6.63 -9.91 5.36
C PHE A 75 5.42 -10.77 5.73
N HIS A 76 4.38 -10.65 4.93
CA HIS A 76 3.23 -11.53 4.99
C HIS A 76 2.87 -11.95 3.57
N VAL A 77 2.35 -13.15 3.43
CA VAL A 77 1.91 -13.69 2.14
C VAL A 77 0.39 -13.76 2.16
N ASP A 78 -0.23 -12.95 1.31
CA ASP A 78 -1.66 -13.07 1.06
C ASP A 78 -1.87 -14.12 -0.03
N ILE A 79 -2.62 -15.17 0.29
CA ILE A 79 -2.99 -16.16 -0.72
C ILE A 79 -4.07 -15.55 -1.60
N PRO A 80 -3.79 -15.30 -2.90
CA PRO A 80 -4.75 -14.68 -3.81
C PRO A 80 -6.09 -15.41 -3.79
N PHE A 81 -7.18 -14.64 -3.82
CA PHE A 81 -8.57 -15.14 -3.82
C PHE A 81 -9.02 -15.83 -2.52
N THR A 82 -8.24 -15.71 -1.44
CA THR A 82 -8.61 -16.20 -0.10
C THR A 82 -8.45 -15.11 0.94
N SER A 83 -9.01 -15.32 2.14
CA SER A 83 -8.78 -14.43 3.30
C SER A 83 -7.59 -14.87 4.15
N ILE A 84 -6.74 -15.75 3.63
CA ILE A 84 -5.62 -16.33 4.38
C ILE A 84 -4.41 -15.42 4.22
N VAL A 85 -3.93 -14.88 5.34
CA VAL A 85 -2.69 -14.11 5.46
C VAL A 85 -1.73 -14.91 6.33
N LEU A 86 -0.57 -15.24 5.79
CA LEU A 86 0.49 -15.94 6.52
C LEU A 86 1.50 -14.91 7.04
N PRO A 87 1.51 -14.59 8.34
CA PRO A 87 2.52 -13.70 8.91
C PRO A 87 3.87 -14.45 8.94
N VAL A 88 4.90 -13.85 8.37
CA VAL A 88 6.22 -14.48 8.33
C VAL A 88 7.19 -13.78 9.28
N LYS A 89 7.35 -12.48 9.18
CA LYS A 89 8.28 -11.73 10.02
C LYS A 89 8.03 -10.23 9.97
N GLN A 90 8.09 -9.57 11.12
CA GLN A 90 8.17 -8.12 11.23
C GLN A 90 9.64 -7.71 11.42
N TRP A 91 10.10 -6.69 10.70
CA TRP A 91 11.49 -6.17 10.78
C TRP A 91 11.58 -4.69 11.04
N SER A 92 10.47 -3.97 10.95
CA SER A 92 10.44 -2.52 11.16
C SER A 92 9.12 -2.10 11.80
N GLU A 93 9.16 -1.01 12.52
CA GLU A 93 7.97 -0.34 13.03
C GLU A 93 7.56 0.80 12.10
N PRO A 94 6.28 1.19 12.07
CA PRO A 94 5.87 2.39 11.36
C PRO A 94 6.50 3.64 11.99
N SER A 95 6.78 4.64 11.17
CA SER A 95 7.30 5.92 11.63
C SER A 95 6.21 6.98 11.67
N ARG A 96 6.37 8.00 12.53
CA ARG A 96 5.48 9.16 12.51
C ARG A 96 5.47 9.80 11.13
N GLY A 97 4.30 10.14 10.63
CA GLY A 97 4.08 10.67 9.29
C GLY A 97 3.74 9.62 8.23
N ASP A 98 4.04 8.34 8.47
CA ASP A 98 3.70 7.28 7.52
C ASP A 98 2.19 7.15 7.33
N ILE A 99 1.75 7.00 6.09
CA ILE A 99 0.37 6.67 5.77
C ILE A 99 0.28 5.15 5.64
N VAL A 100 -0.53 4.52 6.47
CA VAL A 100 -0.64 3.07 6.54
C VAL A 100 -2.05 2.58 6.25
N VAL A 101 -2.14 1.41 5.62
CA VAL A 101 -3.38 0.65 5.50
C VAL A 101 -3.32 -0.50 6.50
N PHE A 102 -4.37 -0.63 7.30
CA PHE A 102 -4.43 -1.62 8.39
C PHE A 102 -5.87 -2.03 8.68
N LEU A 103 -6.05 -3.15 9.37
CA LEU A 103 -7.36 -3.60 9.80
C LEU A 103 -7.89 -2.76 10.96
N SER A 104 -9.14 -2.39 10.88
CA SER A 104 -9.84 -1.59 11.88
C SER A 104 -9.81 -2.27 13.25
N PRO A 105 -9.38 -1.57 14.32
CA PRO A 105 -9.46 -2.09 15.68
C PRO A 105 -10.89 -2.35 16.16
N SER A 106 -11.89 -1.69 15.54
CA SER A 106 -13.29 -1.80 15.97
C SER A 106 -13.96 -3.10 15.53
N ASP A 107 -13.62 -3.64 14.35
CA ASP A 107 -14.28 -4.81 13.79
C ASP A 107 -13.32 -5.92 13.33
N GLY A 108 -12.01 -5.61 13.23
CA GLY A 108 -10.97 -6.52 12.77
C GLY A 108 -11.10 -6.95 11.30
N LYS A 109 -11.93 -6.28 10.51
CA LYS A 109 -12.27 -6.68 9.13
C LYS A 109 -12.14 -5.55 8.12
N THR A 110 -12.58 -4.36 8.49
CA THR A 110 -12.57 -3.18 7.59
C THR A 110 -11.16 -2.63 7.45
N ASP A 111 -10.76 -2.37 6.23
CA ASP A 111 -9.50 -1.71 5.94
C ASP A 111 -9.61 -0.21 6.17
N LEU A 112 -8.72 0.32 6.98
CA LEU A 112 -8.59 1.75 7.24
C LEU A 112 -7.29 2.28 6.64
N ILE A 113 -7.33 3.50 6.14
CA ILE A 113 -6.15 4.26 5.75
C ILE A 113 -6.04 5.51 6.63
N LYS A 114 -4.93 5.65 7.35
CA LYS A 114 -4.67 6.77 8.27
C LYS A 114 -3.18 7.12 8.30
N ARG A 115 -2.89 8.30 8.84
CA ARG A 115 -1.51 8.73 9.12
C ARG A 115 -1.12 8.31 10.53
N VAL A 116 0.05 7.69 10.67
CA VAL A 116 0.67 7.42 11.97
C VAL A 116 1.14 8.74 12.56
N VAL A 117 0.60 9.13 13.70
CA VAL A 117 1.00 10.37 14.39
C VAL A 117 1.84 10.08 15.63
N ALA A 118 1.72 8.88 16.20
CA ALA A 118 2.56 8.47 17.31
C ALA A 118 2.79 6.95 17.28
N VAL A 119 3.93 6.53 17.82
CA VAL A 119 4.41 5.14 17.84
C VAL A 119 4.64 4.66 19.28
N SER A 120 4.97 3.38 19.45
CA SER A 120 5.23 2.77 20.77
C SER A 120 6.07 3.66 21.67
N GLY A 121 5.60 3.90 22.91
CA GLY A 121 6.27 4.71 23.91
C GLY A 121 5.97 6.22 23.85
N ASP A 122 5.37 6.71 22.76
CA ASP A 122 4.99 8.12 22.67
C ASP A 122 3.81 8.46 23.58
N LYS A 123 3.86 9.61 24.21
CA LYS A 123 2.74 10.23 24.90
C LYS A 123 1.99 11.13 23.94
N VAL A 124 0.72 10.87 23.70
CA VAL A 124 -0.15 11.59 22.74
C VAL A 124 -1.19 12.41 23.49
N GLN A 125 -1.36 13.64 23.08
CA GLN A 125 -2.44 14.51 23.55
C GLN A 125 -2.94 15.36 22.39
N VAL A 126 -4.25 15.54 22.28
CA VAL A 126 -4.87 16.60 21.48
C VAL A 126 -5.52 17.58 22.44
N LYS A 127 -5.14 18.85 22.34
CA LYS A 127 -5.70 19.95 23.14
C LYS A 127 -6.07 21.09 22.20
N GLU A 128 -7.33 21.48 22.25
CA GLU A 128 -7.84 22.56 21.39
C GLU A 128 -7.46 22.35 19.90
N LYS A 129 -7.68 21.13 19.41
CA LYS A 129 -7.35 20.66 18.04
C LYS A 129 -5.84 20.58 17.73
N ARG A 130 -4.96 20.95 18.64
CA ARG A 130 -3.50 20.86 18.46
C ARG A 130 -2.99 19.51 18.95
N LEU A 131 -2.16 18.87 18.13
CA LEU A 131 -1.48 17.63 18.48
C LEU A 131 -0.21 17.92 19.30
N TYR A 132 -0.05 17.18 20.40
CA TYR A 132 1.16 17.19 21.23
C TYR A 132 1.69 15.76 21.30
N ILE A 133 3.00 15.62 21.11
CA ILE A 133 3.73 14.36 21.25
C ILE A 133 4.85 14.58 22.27
N ASN A 134 4.86 13.76 23.32
CA ASN A 134 5.84 13.85 24.41
C ASN A 134 5.88 15.27 25.04
N ASP A 135 4.68 15.81 25.25
CA ASP A 135 4.43 17.15 25.82
C ASP A 135 4.92 18.33 24.95
N GLN A 136 5.36 18.07 23.71
CA GLN A 136 5.77 19.10 22.77
C GLN A 136 4.72 19.25 21.65
N PRO A 137 4.43 20.47 21.18
CA PRO A 137 3.60 20.66 20.00
C PRO A 137 4.19 19.89 18.81
N ALA A 138 3.39 19.05 18.18
CA ALA A 138 3.82 18.31 17.01
C ALA A 138 3.61 19.13 15.74
N GLU A 139 4.59 19.10 14.83
CA GLU A 139 4.37 19.60 13.48
C GLU A 139 3.39 18.70 12.74
N ASP A 140 2.31 19.29 12.25
CA ASP A 140 1.21 18.56 11.62
C ASP A 140 0.71 19.30 10.37
N PRO A 141 1.58 19.47 9.36
CA PRO A 141 1.30 20.31 8.19
C PRO A 141 0.24 19.74 7.26
N LYS A 142 -0.16 18.48 7.48
CA LYS A 142 -1.18 17.80 6.66
C LYS A 142 -2.57 17.83 7.29
N ALA A 143 -2.66 18.21 8.56
CA ALA A 143 -3.93 18.32 9.26
C ALA A 143 -4.80 19.41 8.68
N VAL A 144 -6.04 19.06 8.38
CA VAL A 144 -7.06 19.99 7.90
C VAL A 144 -8.27 19.95 8.82
N PHE A 145 -8.75 21.14 9.16
CA PHE A 145 -9.91 21.34 10.01
C PHE A 145 -11.01 22.03 9.21
N LYS A 146 -12.20 21.48 9.25
CA LYS A 146 -13.39 22.04 8.59
C LYS A 146 -14.03 23.14 9.45
N TRP A 147 -13.96 22.94 10.77
CA TRP A 147 -14.50 23.89 11.73
C TRP A 147 -13.36 24.45 12.57
N PRO A 148 -13.16 25.79 12.58
CA PRO A 148 -12.06 26.42 13.33
C PRO A 148 -12.28 26.34 14.83
N GLU A 149 -13.53 26.28 15.28
CA GLU A 149 -13.87 26.32 16.70
C GLU A 149 -13.72 24.93 17.35
N ASP A 150 -13.22 24.94 18.59
CA ASP A 150 -13.24 23.76 19.45
C ASP A 150 -14.70 23.46 19.85
N ARG A 151 -15.11 22.23 19.61
CA ARG A 151 -16.42 21.74 20.05
C ARG A 151 -16.22 20.94 21.32
N ASN A 152 -16.29 21.61 22.47
CA ASN A 152 -16.13 21.02 23.79
C ASN A 152 -16.93 19.73 23.95
N GLY A 153 -16.31 18.70 24.51
CA GLY A 153 -16.92 17.42 24.80
C GLY A 153 -16.82 16.37 23.68
N VAL A 154 -16.15 16.68 22.57
CA VAL A 154 -15.89 15.70 21.51
C VAL A 154 -14.45 15.20 21.60
N PRO A 155 -14.18 13.88 21.65
CA PRO A 155 -12.82 13.32 21.72
C PRO A 155 -11.92 13.80 20.57
N ARG A 156 -12.51 14.27 19.49
CA ARG A 156 -11.84 14.78 18.31
C ARG A 156 -10.98 15.99 18.60
N ASP A 157 -11.49 16.93 19.37
CA ASP A 157 -10.88 18.24 19.58
C ASP A 157 -10.00 18.27 20.86
N ASN A 158 -10.34 17.40 21.82
CA ASN A 158 -9.59 17.20 23.07
C ASN A 158 -9.50 15.72 23.38
N PHE A 159 -8.28 15.16 23.48
CA PHE A 159 -8.02 13.75 23.72
C PHE A 159 -6.75 13.54 24.53
N GLY A 160 -6.75 12.57 25.43
CA GLY A 160 -5.57 12.18 26.20
C GLY A 160 -5.31 13.10 27.40
N PRO A 161 -4.05 13.12 27.94
CA PRO A 161 -2.87 12.41 27.41
C PRO A 161 -2.94 10.89 27.61
N VAL A 162 -2.40 10.15 26.63
CA VAL A 162 -2.26 8.70 26.68
C VAL A 162 -0.90 8.28 26.14
N THR A 163 -0.33 7.20 26.68
CA THR A 163 0.93 6.64 26.17
C THR A 163 0.63 5.44 25.27
N VAL A 164 1.24 5.42 24.08
CA VAL A 164 1.09 4.33 23.11
C VAL A 164 1.77 3.07 23.64
N PRO A 165 1.05 1.97 23.81
CA PRO A 165 1.64 0.72 24.29
C PRO A 165 2.63 0.11 23.31
N PRO A 166 3.55 -0.77 23.76
CA PRO A 166 4.42 -1.55 22.88
C PRO A 166 3.62 -2.33 21.82
N GLY A 167 4.13 -2.38 20.58
CA GLY A 167 3.48 -3.07 19.47
C GLY A 167 2.23 -2.38 18.91
N LYS A 168 1.93 -1.17 19.35
CA LYS A 168 0.79 -0.39 18.89
C LYS A 168 1.23 0.95 18.30
N PHE A 169 0.30 1.60 17.60
CA PHE A 169 0.47 2.96 17.09
C PHE A 169 -0.82 3.75 17.22
N PHE A 170 -0.69 5.06 17.15
CA PHE A 170 -1.80 6.01 17.16
C PHE A 170 -1.89 6.68 15.79
N ALA A 171 -3.03 6.55 15.14
CA ALA A 171 -3.24 7.03 13.78
C ALA A 171 -4.41 7.99 13.68
N MET A 172 -4.24 9.04 12.89
CA MET A 172 -5.27 10.04 12.65
C MET A 172 -5.49 10.25 11.14
N GLY A 173 -6.71 10.63 10.77
CA GLY A 173 -6.96 11.11 9.42
C GLY A 173 -6.47 12.54 9.24
N ASP A 174 -6.01 12.89 8.04
CA ASP A 174 -5.60 14.26 7.73
C ASP A 174 -6.79 15.23 7.77
N ASN A 175 -7.98 14.75 7.40
CA ASN A 175 -9.25 15.47 7.60
C ASN A 175 -9.71 15.32 9.06
N ARG A 176 -9.12 16.10 9.96
CA ARG A 176 -9.24 15.97 11.41
C ARG A 176 -10.67 15.96 11.93
N ASP A 177 -11.52 16.75 11.35
CA ASP A 177 -12.91 16.91 11.79
C ASP A 177 -13.84 15.83 11.24
N GLU A 178 -13.47 15.16 10.16
CA GLU A 178 -14.28 14.13 9.51
C GLU A 178 -13.57 12.77 9.45
N SER A 179 -12.79 12.46 10.50
CA SER A 179 -12.10 11.19 10.63
C SER A 179 -12.53 10.45 11.89
N LEU A 180 -13.00 9.23 11.70
CA LEU A 180 -13.11 8.24 12.77
C LEU A 180 -11.77 7.53 12.88
N ASP A 181 -10.99 7.87 13.94
CA ASP A 181 -9.61 7.44 14.08
C ASP A 181 -9.25 7.13 15.55
N SER A 182 -7.97 7.07 15.87
CA SER A 182 -7.49 6.68 17.21
C SER A 182 -8.05 7.51 18.36
N ARG A 183 -8.53 8.71 18.11
CA ARG A 183 -9.22 9.53 19.12
C ARG A 183 -10.54 8.91 19.58
N TYR A 184 -11.11 8.00 18.79
CA TYR A 184 -12.37 7.32 19.08
C TYR A 184 -12.20 5.86 19.48
N TRP A 185 -11.35 5.11 18.75
CA TRP A 185 -11.18 3.68 18.97
C TRP A 185 -9.86 3.30 19.66
N GLY A 186 -8.99 4.30 20.00
CA GLY A 186 -7.75 4.08 20.72
C GLY A 186 -6.57 3.68 19.83
N PHE A 187 -5.84 2.64 20.22
CA PHE A 187 -4.62 2.21 19.52
C PHE A 187 -4.91 1.11 18.50
N ALA A 188 -4.13 1.10 17.43
CA ALA A 188 -4.10 0.02 16.45
C ALA A 188 -2.85 -0.86 16.65
N ASP A 189 -2.97 -2.14 16.33
CA ASP A 189 -1.88 -3.10 16.44
C ASP A 189 -0.97 -3.04 15.20
N GLN A 190 0.34 -3.03 15.41
CA GLN A 190 1.31 -2.98 14.32
C GLN A 190 1.26 -4.23 13.43
N ASP A 191 0.92 -5.40 13.99
CA ASP A 191 0.77 -6.66 13.25
C ASP A 191 -0.45 -6.67 12.30
N LYS A 192 -1.37 -5.72 12.45
CA LYS A 192 -2.53 -5.53 11.56
C LYS A 192 -2.26 -4.58 10.41
N ILE A 193 -1.04 -4.05 10.28
CA ILE A 193 -0.68 -3.20 9.15
C ILE A 193 -0.50 -4.08 7.90
N LYS A 194 -1.29 -3.80 6.86
CA LYS A 194 -1.18 -4.42 5.54
C LYS A 194 -0.02 -3.84 4.72
N GLY A 195 0.29 -2.56 4.91
CA GLY A 195 1.42 -1.93 4.24
C GLY A 195 1.40 -0.40 4.32
N LYS A 196 2.46 0.20 3.78
CA LYS A 196 2.64 1.65 3.67
C LYS A 196 2.13 2.15 2.33
N ALA A 197 1.25 3.14 2.35
CA ALA A 197 0.79 3.82 1.14
C ALA A 197 1.96 4.58 0.50
N THR A 198 2.17 4.40 -0.81
CA THR A 198 3.34 4.93 -1.51
C THR A 198 3.00 6.01 -2.52
N PHE A 199 2.16 5.72 -3.48
CA PHE A 199 1.75 6.69 -4.50
C PHE A 199 0.37 6.37 -5.09
N ILE A 200 -0.24 7.40 -5.69
CA ILE A 200 -1.52 7.31 -6.38
C ILE A 200 -1.25 6.93 -7.83
N TYR A 201 -1.76 5.77 -8.27
CA TYR A 201 -1.59 5.34 -9.66
C TYR A 201 -2.80 5.65 -10.54
N TRP A 202 -3.97 5.92 -9.94
CA TRP A 202 -5.17 6.33 -10.66
C TRP A 202 -6.08 7.18 -9.76
N SER A 203 -6.70 8.20 -10.32
CA SER A 203 -7.63 9.09 -9.60
C SER A 203 -8.78 9.55 -10.52
N GLY A 204 -9.42 8.59 -11.21
CA GLY A 204 -10.43 8.91 -12.21
C GLY A 204 -9.87 9.86 -13.30
N TRP A 205 -10.56 10.95 -13.57
CA TRP A 205 -10.15 11.94 -14.57
C TRP A 205 -9.23 13.04 -14.02
N LYS A 206 -8.74 12.92 -12.78
CA LYS A 206 -7.84 13.89 -12.12
C LYS A 206 -6.38 13.56 -12.41
N PHE A 207 -5.91 13.91 -13.61
CA PHE A 207 -4.57 13.58 -14.09
C PHE A 207 -3.43 14.21 -13.30
N ASP A 208 -3.68 15.35 -12.63
CA ASP A 208 -2.75 16.04 -11.72
C ASP A 208 -2.36 15.23 -10.48
N ARG A 209 -3.11 14.16 -10.19
CA ARG A 209 -2.86 13.27 -9.06
C ARG A 209 -2.10 11.99 -9.42
N LEU A 210 -1.97 11.70 -10.72
CA LEU A 210 -1.24 10.52 -11.19
C LEU A 210 0.23 10.59 -10.81
N GLY A 211 0.76 9.51 -10.23
CA GLY A 211 2.15 9.43 -9.80
C GLY A 211 2.49 10.26 -8.56
N LYS A 212 1.49 10.86 -7.88
CA LYS A 212 1.72 11.62 -6.67
C LYS A 212 2.16 10.71 -5.53
N PHE A 213 3.38 10.93 -5.02
CA PHE A 213 3.90 10.22 -3.86
C PHE A 213 3.24 10.70 -2.58
N LEU A 214 2.93 9.75 -1.70
CA LEU A 214 2.32 9.98 -0.39
C LEU A 214 3.42 10.06 0.68
N ARG A 215 3.50 11.25 1.32
CA ARG A 215 4.46 11.53 2.39
C ARG A 215 3.74 12.22 3.55
#